data_b912f6124acb261f4dc62eedf8ef4cd0
#
_entry.id   b912f6124acb261f4dc62eedf8ef4cd0
#
_cell.length_a   1.000
_cell.length_b   1.000
_cell.length_c   1.000
_cell.angle_alpha   90.00
_cell.angle_beta   90.00
_cell.angle_gamma   90.00
#
_symmetry.space_group_name_H-M   'P 1'
#
loop_
_entity.id
_entity.type
_entity.pdbx_description
1 polymer ?
#
loop_
_entity_poly.entity_id
_entity_poly.type
_entity_poly.pdbx_seq_one_letter_code
_entity_poly.pdbx_strand_id
1 'polypeptide(L)'
;MCIRDRQKDSFLHNENGLNKYEEEFLNDQIRRLGNDNKKVHYHKIWAVEEGKRFSKKFNNYLEKDVIALVVNFVDMLAHDSSKMDVLKELIPDESGYRKTVRSWVKNSWFNDVLKVLSQSNFDVVITSDHGSIKVNKEIMVSADKDASDGVRYKYGRNLNSKNKNVMKINNPENFKLPTFGPQFNYLLAKNDSYFLYPNEANRYKNKLQNSFQHGGISLEEMLIPVLKMKGVSK
;
A
#
# COMPACT_ATOMS: atom_id res chain seq x y z
N MET A 1 0.36 -2.68 -2.16
CA MET A 1 1.62 -3.41 -2.26
C MET A 1 1.45 -4.59 -3.18
N CYS A 2 2.22 -4.63 -4.21
CA CYS A 2 2.06 -5.66 -5.23
C CYS A 2 2.63 -7.00 -4.71
N ILE A 3 1.85 -8.07 -4.78
CA ILE A 3 2.30 -9.45 -4.46
C ILE A 3 3.58 -9.79 -5.26
N ARG A 4 3.81 -9.13 -6.39
CA ARG A 4 4.95 -9.30 -7.28
C ARG A 4 6.30 -8.87 -6.69
N ASP A 5 6.33 -7.88 -5.82
CA ASP A 5 7.58 -7.34 -5.26
C ASP A 5 8.18 -8.27 -4.19
N ARG A 6 7.46 -9.32 -3.87
CA ARG A 6 7.78 -10.28 -2.80
C ARG A 6 8.49 -11.55 -3.28
N GLN A 7 9.30 -11.48 -4.31
CA GLN A 7 9.92 -12.67 -4.90
C GLN A 7 11.13 -13.26 -4.15
N LYS A 8 11.54 -12.69 -3.02
CA LYS A 8 12.62 -13.28 -2.20
C LYS A 8 12.05 -14.10 -1.05
N ASP A 9 12.58 -15.32 -0.88
CA ASP A 9 12.13 -16.33 0.10
C ASP A 9 12.05 -15.87 1.57
N SER A 10 12.80 -14.84 1.94
CA SER A 10 12.78 -14.25 3.29
C SER A 10 11.49 -13.49 3.61
N PHE A 11 10.62 -13.30 2.63
CA PHE A 11 9.45 -12.46 2.72
C PHE A 11 8.26 -13.15 3.42
N LEU A 12 8.13 -14.46 3.26
CA LEU A 12 6.97 -15.21 3.73
C LEU A 12 7.04 -15.58 5.21
N HIS A 13 8.20 -15.46 5.83
CA HIS A 13 8.44 -15.89 7.21
C HIS A 13 8.76 -14.74 8.18
N ASN A 14 8.74 -13.49 7.72
CA ASN A 14 9.12 -12.36 8.57
C ASN A 14 8.10 -11.21 8.49
N GLU A 15 7.09 -11.26 9.34
CA GLU A 15 6.07 -10.21 9.45
C GLU A 15 6.67 -8.81 9.75
N ASN A 16 7.86 -8.76 10.34
CA ASN A 16 8.61 -7.53 10.61
C ASN A 16 9.42 -7.01 9.40
N GLY A 17 9.41 -7.74 8.29
CA GLY A 17 10.24 -7.45 7.11
C GLY A 17 9.52 -6.77 5.95
N LEU A 18 8.27 -6.32 6.15
CA LEU A 18 7.49 -5.65 5.12
C LEU A 18 8.26 -4.44 4.58
N ASN A 19 8.56 -4.48 3.27
CA ASN A 19 9.24 -3.40 2.56
C ASN A 19 10.71 -3.15 2.98
N LYS A 20 11.37 -4.14 3.57
CA LYS A 20 12.78 -4.05 3.98
C LYS A 20 13.73 -3.78 2.80
N TYR A 21 13.39 -4.24 1.62
CA TYR A 21 14.26 -4.20 0.43
C TYR A 21 13.90 -3.09 -0.56
N GLU A 22 13.02 -2.16 -0.23
CA GLU A 22 12.58 -1.10 -1.16
C GLU A 22 13.74 -0.25 -1.66
N GLU A 23 14.66 0.16 -0.79
CA GLU A 23 15.86 0.92 -1.16
C GLU A 23 16.80 0.11 -2.07
N GLU A 24 17.02 -1.17 -1.74
CA GLU A 24 17.83 -2.07 -2.56
C GLU A 24 17.23 -2.22 -3.96
N PHE A 25 15.91 -2.46 -4.06
CA PHE A 25 15.22 -2.59 -5.34
C PHE A 25 15.22 -1.31 -6.16
N LEU A 26 15.10 -0.14 -5.53
CA LEU A 26 15.24 1.14 -6.21
C LEU A 26 16.63 1.28 -6.84
N ASN A 27 17.68 1.01 -6.07
CA ASN A 27 19.05 1.10 -6.55
C ASN A 27 19.33 0.08 -7.66
N ASP A 28 18.81 -1.16 -7.55
CA ASP A 28 18.90 -2.17 -8.59
C ASP A 28 18.19 -1.73 -9.87
N GLN A 29 17.03 -1.11 -9.76
CA GLN A 29 16.29 -0.61 -10.92
C GLN A 29 17.05 0.52 -11.63
N ILE A 30 17.63 1.45 -10.87
CA ILE A 30 18.42 2.56 -11.42
C ILE A 30 19.65 2.04 -12.17
N ARG A 31 20.34 1.03 -11.61
CA ARG A 31 21.46 0.34 -12.27
C ARG A 31 21.03 -0.34 -13.57
N ARG A 32 19.94 -1.08 -13.56
CA ARG A 32 19.39 -1.74 -14.76
C ARG A 32 19.05 -0.76 -15.88
N LEU A 33 18.75 0.48 -15.54
CA LEU A 33 18.48 1.56 -16.49
C LEU A 33 19.78 2.26 -16.96
N GLY A 34 20.98 1.75 -16.59
CA GLY A 34 22.27 2.31 -16.99
C GLY A 34 22.63 3.62 -16.30
N ASN A 35 22.12 3.85 -15.10
CA ASN A 35 22.30 5.08 -14.34
C ASN A 35 23.09 4.86 -13.03
N ASP A 36 24.14 4.03 -13.07
CA ASP A 36 24.96 3.66 -11.91
C ASP A 36 25.62 4.86 -11.21
N ASN A 37 25.84 5.95 -11.92
CA ASN A 37 26.49 7.16 -11.44
C ASN A 37 25.54 8.11 -10.70
N LYS A 38 24.24 7.79 -10.64
CA LYS A 38 23.26 8.66 -10.02
C LYS A 38 23.31 8.59 -8.49
N LYS A 39 23.27 9.75 -7.86
CA LYS A 39 23.18 9.88 -6.40
C LYS A 39 21.73 9.69 -5.96
N VAL A 40 21.41 8.53 -5.42
CA VAL A 40 20.06 8.19 -4.97
C VAL A 40 19.92 8.43 -3.48
N HIS A 41 18.77 8.93 -3.05
CA HIS A 41 18.35 8.98 -1.65
C HIS A 41 16.97 8.37 -1.52
N TYR A 42 16.85 7.33 -0.69
CA TYR A 42 15.59 6.71 -0.30
C TYR A 42 15.29 7.08 1.16
N HIS A 43 14.06 7.48 1.42
CA HIS A 43 13.63 7.74 2.80
C HIS A 43 12.18 7.31 3.00
N LYS A 44 11.92 6.55 4.07
CA LYS A 44 10.58 6.10 4.45
C LYS A 44 10.18 6.71 5.77
N ILE A 45 9.01 7.35 5.80
CA ILE A 45 8.50 8.09 6.96
C ILE A 45 7.30 7.35 7.54
N TRP A 46 7.44 6.94 8.79
CA TRP A 46 6.42 6.27 9.57
C TRP A 46 5.74 7.20 10.59
N ALA A 47 6.48 8.14 11.16
CA ALA A 47 6.02 8.99 12.24
C ALA A 47 6.05 10.47 11.87
N VAL A 48 5.13 11.25 12.45
CA VAL A 48 5.02 12.70 12.23
C VAL A 48 6.32 13.42 12.59
N GLU A 49 6.94 13.07 13.70
CA GLU A 49 8.19 13.73 14.15
C GLU A 49 9.37 13.42 13.24
N GLU A 50 9.41 12.25 12.63
CA GLU A 50 10.38 11.90 11.59
C GLU A 50 10.18 12.78 10.36
N GLY A 51 8.95 12.92 9.89
CA GLY A 51 8.61 13.80 8.78
C GLY A 51 8.99 15.26 9.02
N LYS A 52 8.74 15.78 10.23
CA LYS A 52 9.16 17.12 10.62
C LYS A 52 10.68 17.30 10.61
N ARG A 53 11.44 16.29 11.07
CA ARG A 53 12.91 16.33 11.01
C ARG A 53 13.41 16.27 9.57
N PHE A 54 12.79 15.42 8.75
CA PHE A 54 13.10 15.30 7.34
C PHE A 54 12.87 16.60 6.58
N SER A 55 11.70 17.25 6.75
CA SER A 55 11.38 18.50 6.07
C SER A 55 12.34 19.63 6.43
N LYS A 56 12.77 19.74 7.69
CA LYS A 56 13.76 20.72 8.14
C LYS A 56 15.14 20.55 7.50
N LYS A 57 15.50 19.32 7.14
CA LYS A 57 16.79 18.96 6.53
C LYS A 57 16.69 18.77 5.02
N PHE A 58 15.53 19.01 4.41
CA PHE A 58 15.26 18.62 3.02
C PHE A 58 16.21 19.29 2.02
N ASN A 59 16.62 20.52 2.28
CA ASN A 59 17.60 21.22 1.44
C ASN A 59 18.93 20.45 1.26
N ASN A 60 19.33 19.64 2.23
CA ASN A 60 20.55 18.84 2.14
C ASN A 60 20.46 17.70 1.12
N TYR A 61 19.26 17.37 0.67
CA TYR A 61 19.04 16.30 -0.31
C TYR A 61 18.91 16.84 -1.75
N LEU A 62 18.87 18.16 -1.95
CA LEU A 62 18.73 18.78 -3.28
C LEU A 62 19.95 18.54 -4.19
N GLU A 63 21.06 18.07 -3.64
CA GLU A 63 22.24 17.63 -4.41
C GLU A 63 22.11 16.22 -5.00
N LYS A 64 21.05 15.49 -4.65
CA LYS A 64 20.78 14.14 -5.14
C LYS A 64 20.14 14.19 -6.52
N ASP A 65 20.45 13.20 -7.36
CA ASP A 65 19.82 13.05 -8.68
C ASP A 65 18.41 12.44 -8.56
N VAL A 66 18.21 11.54 -7.59
CA VAL A 66 16.93 10.86 -7.34
C VAL A 66 16.63 10.88 -5.85
N ILE A 67 15.43 11.34 -5.51
CA ILE A 67 14.91 11.28 -4.13
C ILE A 67 13.62 10.47 -4.17
N ALA A 68 13.58 9.33 -3.51
CA ALA A 68 12.39 8.52 -3.32
C ALA A 68 11.91 8.66 -1.86
N LEU A 69 10.74 9.25 -1.70
CA LEU A 69 10.12 9.46 -0.40
C LEU A 69 8.86 8.61 -0.27
N VAL A 70 8.85 7.69 0.67
CA VAL A 70 7.69 6.86 1.01
C VAL A 70 7.01 7.44 2.24
N VAL A 71 5.73 7.74 2.13
CA VAL A 71 4.94 8.39 3.19
C VAL A 71 3.76 7.50 3.55
N ASN A 72 3.82 6.87 4.71
CA ASN A 72 2.81 5.87 5.13
C ASN A 72 1.54 6.48 5.74
N PHE A 73 1.41 7.80 5.83
CA PHE A 73 0.27 8.45 6.49
C PHE A 73 -1.07 8.00 5.93
N VAL A 74 -1.22 7.95 4.60
CA VAL A 74 -2.49 7.65 3.93
C VAL A 74 -2.92 6.20 4.20
N ASP A 75 -1.97 5.27 4.14
CA ASP A 75 -2.21 3.87 4.42
C ASP A 75 -2.55 3.64 5.91
N MET A 76 -1.80 4.24 6.82
CA MET A 76 -2.10 4.22 8.26
C MET A 76 -3.48 4.77 8.55
N LEU A 77 -3.87 5.89 7.92
CA LEU A 77 -5.19 6.48 8.09
C LEU A 77 -6.30 5.51 7.64
N ALA A 78 -6.11 4.82 6.52
CA ALA A 78 -7.05 3.82 6.03
C ALA A 78 -7.21 2.67 7.03
N HIS A 79 -6.10 2.11 7.52
CA HIS A 79 -6.11 1.01 8.47
C HIS A 79 -6.62 1.37 9.86
N ASP A 80 -6.35 2.57 10.35
CA ASP A 80 -6.69 2.99 11.70
C ASP A 80 -8.06 3.67 11.81
N SER A 81 -8.63 4.12 10.69
CA SER A 81 -9.95 4.75 10.66
C SER A 81 -11.07 3.87 11.24
N SER A 82 -10.92 2.56 11.17
CA SER A 82 -11.89 1.59 11.72
C SER A 82 -11.61 1.17 13.17
N LYS A 83 -10.42 1.51 13.71
CA LYS A 83 -9.98 1.05 15.04
C LYS A 83 -10.33 2.04 16.15
N MET A 84 -10.41 3.32 15.86
CA MET A 84 -10.66 4.39 16.82
C MET A 84 -12.02 5.06 16.55
N ASP A 85 -12.89 5.12 17.54
CA ASP A 85 -14.22 5.69 17.35
C ASP A 85 -14.20 7.16 16.92
N VAL A 86 -13.25 7.95 17.42
CA VAL A 86 -13.04 9.34 16.99
C VAL A 86 -12.71 9.42 15.49
N LEU A 87 -11.89 8.49 14.96
CA LEU A 87 -11.59 8.47 13.55
C LEU A 87 -12.77 8.00 12.70
N LYS A 88 -13.61 7.09 13.20
CA LYS A 88 -14.86 6.70 12.52
C LYS A 88 -15.81 7.88 12.38
N GLU A 89 -15.89 8.73 13.41
CA GLU A 89 -16.70 9.95 13.37
C GLU A 89 -16.15 10.98 12.39
N LEU A 90 -14.84 11.18 12.33
CA LEU A 90 -14.17 12.10 11.41
C LEU A 90 -14.15 11.61 9.97
N ILE A 91 -14.16 10.30 9.78
CA ILE A 91 -14.04 9.63 8.46
C ILE A 91 -15.21 8.66 8.27
N PRO A 92 -16.46 9.15 8.25
CA PRO A 92 -17.62 8.29 8.13
C PRO A 92 -17.75 7.65 6.73
N ASP A 93 -17.16 8.28 5.73
CA ASP A 93 -17.25 7.89 4.32
C ASP A 93 -16.00 8.27 3.53
N GLU A 94 -15.99 7.97 2.23
CA GLU A 94 -14.89 8.33 1.33
C GLU A 94 -14.69 9.84 1.21
N SER A 95 -15.73 10.65 1.32
CA SER A 95 -15.61 12.11 1.28
C SER A 95 -14.85 12.61 2.50
N GLY A 96 -15.16 12.10 3.69
CA GLY A 96 -14.44 12.37 4.94
C GLY A 96 -12.97 11.96 4.83
N TYR A 97 -12.70 10.78 4.28
CA TYR A 97 -11.35 10.29 4.05
C TYR A 97 -10.55 11.25 3.15
N ARG A 98 -11.09 11.60 1.98
CA ARG A 98 -10.44 12.54 1.04
C ARG A 98 -10.21 13.93 1.66
N LYS A 99 -11.17 14.45 2.44
CA LYS A 99 -11.00 15.72 3.15
C LYS A 99 -9.88 15.66 4.18
N THR A 100 -9.77 14.56 4.93
CA THR A 100 -8.71 14.37 5.91
C THR A 100 -7.33 14.30 5.25
N VAL A 101 -7.17 13.54 4.19
CA VAL A 101 -5.93 13.48 3.40
C VAL A 101 -5.56 14.86 2.84
N ARG A 102 -6.53 15.57 2.26
CA ARG A 102 -6.31 16.94 1.74
C ARG A 102 -5.87 17.92 2.83
N SER A 103 -6.51 17.85 4.01
CA SER A 103 -6.14 18.68 5.15
C SER A 103 -4.72 18.38 5.62
N TRP A 104 -4.37 17.10 5.69
CA TRP A 104 -3.03 16.68 6.07
C TRP A 104 -1.98 17.17 5.09
N VAL A 105 -2.17 16.98 3.78
CA VAL A 105 -1.24 17.48 2.75
C VAL A 105 -1.01 18.98 2.89
N LYS A 106 -2.06 19.76 3.17
CA LYS A 106 -1.96 21.22 3.30
C LYS A 106 -1.25 21.71 4.56
N ASN A 107 -1.38 20.97 5.66
CA ASN A 107 -1.03 21.47 7.00
C ASN A 107 0.12 20.68 7.65
N SER A 108 0.70 19.69 6.95
CA SER A 108 1.78 18.87 7.50
C SER A 108 3.15 19.28 6.97
N TRP A 109 4.18 18.69 7.53
CA TRP A 109 5.58 18.77 7.08
C TRP A 109 5.74 18.44 5.59
N PHE A 110 4.85 17.64 5.00
CA PHE A 110 4.88 17.30 3.59
C PHE A 110 4.66 18.52 2.68
N ASN A 111 3.79 19.45 3.09
CA ASN A 111 3.62 20.71 2.39
C ASN A 111 4.91 21.56 2.36
N ASP A 112 5.70 21.52 3.42
CA ASP A 112 6.96 22.24 3.46
C ASP A 112 7.99 21.65 2.49
N VAL A 113 8.04 20.32 2.37
CA VAL A 113 8.82 19.65 1.32
C VAL A 113 8.36 20.06 -0.07
N LEU A 114 7.05 20.07 -0.33
CA LEU A 114 6.50 20.50 -1.63
C LEU A 114 6.84 21.98 -1.97
N LYS A 115 6.85 22.86 -0.97
CA LYS A 115 7.26 24.26 -1.17
C LYS A 115 8.73 24.35 -1.60
N VAL A 116 9.64 23.60 -0.98
CA VAL A 116 11.05 23.57 -1.39
C VAL A 116 11.19 23.02 -2.80
N LEU A 117 10.50 21.91 -3.10
CA LEU A 117 10.51 21.30 -4.44
C LEU A 117 9.95 22.25 -5.51
N SER A 118 8.93 23.06 -5.18
CA SER A 118 8.36 24.04 -6.13
C SER A 118 9.34 25.10 -6.58
N GLN A 119 10.39 25.35 -5.80
CA GLN A 119 11.45 26.32 -6.08
C GLN A 119 12.75 25.66 -6.60
N SER A 120 12.72 24.37 -6.83
CA SER A 120 13.86 23.57 -7.31
C SER A 120 13.69 23.20 -8.79
N ASN A 121 14.73 22.60 -9.39
CA ASN A 121 14.67 22.06 -10.74
C ASN A 121 14.22 20.60 -10.81
N PHE A 122 13.69 20.06 -9.71
CA PHE A 122 13.24 18.67 -9.70
C PHE A 122 11.94 18.48 -10.51
N ASP A 123 11.91 17.42 -11.30
CA ASP A 123 10.67 16.82 -11.75
C ASP A 123 10.11 15.96 -10.60
N VAL A 124 8.92 16.28 -10.14
CA VAL A 124 8.29 15.60 -8.99
C VAL A 124 7.16 14.72 -9.50
N VAL A 125 7.19 13.44 -9.11
CA VAL A 125 6.10 12.49 -9.36
C VAL A 125 5.51 12.08 -8.02
N ILE A 126 4.21 12.30 -7.84
CA ILE A 126 3.46 11.83 -6.68
C ILE A 126 2.52 10.73 -7.15
N THR A 127 2.61 9.58 -6.52
CA THR A 127 1.77 8.41 -6.81
C THR A 127 1.54 7.60 -5.54
N SER A 128 0.80 6.51 -5.63
CA SER A 128 0.66 5.49 -4.59
C SER A 128 0.95 4.11 -5.17
N ASP A 129 1.27 3.15 -4.33
CA ASP A 129 1.48 1.75 -4.69
C ASP A 129 0.15 1.01 -4.93
N HIS A 130 -0.92 1.43 -4.27
CA HIS A 130 -2.28 0.96 -4.44
C HIS A 130 -3.29 2.03 -3.99
N GLY A 131 -4.55 1.82 -4.31
CA GLY A 131 -5.65 2.53 -3.71
C GLY A 131 -6.31 1.72 -2.58
N SER A 132 -7.48 2.15 -2.13
CA SER A 132 -8.25 1.47 -1.09
C SER A 132 -9.74 1.56 -1.36
N ILE A 133 -10.49 0.58 -0.88
CA ILE A 133 -11.96 0.53 -0.99
C ILE A 133 -12.60 0.33 0.37
N LYS A 134 -13.74 0.96 0.60
CA LYS A 134 -14.59 0.71 1.77
C LYS A 134 -15.34 -0.60 1.60
N VAL A 135 -15.06 -1.59 2.46
CA VAL A 135 -15.61 -2.95 2.32
C VAL A 135 -16.88 -3.13 3.15
N ASN A 136 -17.85 -3.87 2.60
CA ASN A 136 -19.15 -4.10 3.23
C ASN A 136 -19.63 -5.54 3.21
N LYS A 137 -19.16 -6.36 2.24
CA LYS A 137 -19.70 -7.70 1.97
C LYS A 137 -18.72 -8.77 2.38
N GLU A 138 -19.02 -9.49 3.44
CA GLU A 138 -18.23 -10.63 3.84
C GLU A 138 -18.38 -11.80 2.87
N ILE A 139 -17.28 -12.51 2.65
CA ILE A 139 -17.21 -13.76 1.93
C ILE A 139 -16.48 -14.78 2.79
N MET A 140 -17.18 -15.85 3.15
CA MET A 140 -16.57 -16.96 3.86
C MET A 140 -15.70 -17.75 2.90
N VAL A 141 -14.48 -18.07 3.33
CA VAL A 141 -13.52 -18.87 2.58
C VAL A 141 -13.08 -20.06 3.39
N SER A 142 -12.94 -21.19 2.72
CA SER A 142 -12.29 -22.38 3.28
C SER A 142 -10.84 -22.41 2.84
N ALA A 143 -9.98 -22.81 3.75
CA ALA A 143 -8.53 -22.89 3.52
C ALA A 143 -7.89 -23.90 4.48
N ASP A 144 -6.70 -24.35 4.12
CA ASP A 144 -5.83 -25.06 5.04
C ASP A 144 -5.25 -24.08 6.09
N LYS A 145 -4.70 -24.62 7.19
CA LYS A 145 -4.22 -23.83 8.34
C LYS A 145 -3.12 -22.81 8.01
N ASP A 146 -2.36 -23.06 6.94
CA ASP A 146 -1.22 -22.24 6.52
C ASP A 146 -1.60 -21.12 5.52
N ALA A 147 -2.89 -20.83 5.38
CA ALA A 147 -3.34 -19.78 4.48
C ALA A 147 -3.12 -18.37 5.08
N SER A 148 -2.90 -17.40 4.21
CA SER A 148 -2.62 -16.01 4.61
C SER A 148 -3.80 -15.33 5.31
N ASP A 149 -3.53 -14.35 6.15
CA ASP A 149 -4.51 -13.55 6.90
C ASP A 149 -5.07 -12.35 6.10
N GLY A 150 -4.62 -12.14 4.86
CA GLY A 150 -5.05 -11.00 4.04
C GLY A 150 -6.58 -10.85 3.97
N VAL A 151 -7.07 -9.64 4.09
CA VAL A 151 -8.53 -9.34 4.14
C VAL A 151 -9.14 -9.32 2.74
N ARG A 152 -8.41 -8.80 1.77
CA ARG A 152 -8.87 -8.65 0.39
C ARG A 152 -8.25 -9.65 -0.58
N TYR A 153 -7.20 -10.35 -0.14
CA TYR A 153 -6.60 -11.45 -0.86
C TYR A 153 -6.26 -12.58 0.10
N LYS A 154 -6.25 -13.78 -0.41
CA LYS A 154 -5.79 -14.98 0.30
C LYS A 154 -4.87 -15.75 -0.61
N TYR A 155 -3.81 -16.32 -0.06
CA TYR A 155 -2.99 -17.31 -0.74
C TYR A 155 -2.72 -18.48 0.20
N GLY A 156 -2.58 -19.66 -0.38
CA GLY A 156 -2.39 -20.89 0.39
C GLY A 156 -2.80 -22.12 -0.41
N ARG A 157 -2.85 -23.25 0.26
CA ARG A 157 -3.30 -24.51 -0.34
C ARG A 157 -4.81 -24.66 -0.21
N ASN A 158 -5.43 -25.26 -1.22
CA ASN A 158 -6.83 -25.64 -1.21
C ASN A 158 -7.84 -24.51 -0.91
N LEU A 159 -7.44 -23.26 -1.16
CA LEU A 159 -8.37 -22.14 -1.00
C LEU A 159 -9.57 -22.31 -1.92
N ASN A 160 -10.76 -22.13 -1.40
CA ASN A 160 -11.98 -22.26 -2.18
C ASN A 160 -13.05 -21.25 -1.78
N SER A 161 -13.75 -20.75 -2.79
CA SER A 161 -14.98 -19.97 -2.67
C SER A 161 -15.81 -20.12 -3.94
N LYS A 162 -17.13 -20.26 -3.78
CA LYS A 162 -18.10 -20.29 -4.89
C LYS A 162 -18.69 -18.90 -5.18
N ASN A 163 -18.25 -17.86 -4.48
CA ASN A 163 -18.82 -16.52 -4.61
C ASN A 163 -18.36 -15.87 -5.91
N LYS A 164 -19.28 -15.26 -6.66
CA LYS A 164 -18.99 -14.55 -7.92
C LYS A 164 -18.08 -13.33 -7.76
N ASN A 165 -18.03 -12.76 -6.56
CA ASN A 165 -17.17 -11.64 -6.22
C ASN A 165 -15.75 -12.07 -5.83
N VAL A 166 -15.37 -13.31 -6.16
CA VAL A 166 -14.01 -13.82 -5.96
C VAL A 166 -13.41 -14.18 -7.31
N MET A 167 -12.18 -13.74 -7.53
CA MET A 167 -11.33 -14.26 -8.59
C MET A 167 -10.42 -15.33 -7.99
N LYS A 168 -10.53 -16.56 -8.47
CA LYS A 168 -9.66 -17.66 -8.09
C LYS A 168 -8.55 -17.85 -9.12
N ILE A 169 -7.30 -17.89 -8.68
CA ILE A 169 -6.14 -18.15 -9.51
C ILE A 169 -5.56 -19.50 -9.11
N ASN A 170 -5.84 -20.52 -9.92
CA ASN A 170 -5.35 -21.90 -9.69
C ASN A 170 -3.94 -22.12 -10.22
N ASN A 171 -3.51 -21.32 -11.20
CA ASN A 171 -2.18 -21.39 -11.81
C ASN A 171 -1.46 -20.03 -11.59
N PRO A 172 -0.85 -19.82 -10.40
CA PRO A 172 -0.22 -18.53 -10.07
C PRO A 172 0.88 -18.13 -11.03
N GLU A 173 1.60 -19.09 -11.61
CA GLU A 173 2.70 -18.87 -12.56
C GLU A 173 2.26 -18.10 -13.81
N ASN A 174 1.02 -18.32 -14.29
CA ASN A 174 0.48 -17.57 -15.42
C ASN A 174 0.38 -16.07 -15.16
N PHE A 175 0.35 -15.68 -13.88
CA PHE A 175 0.32 -14.30 -13.42
C PHE A 175 1.65 -13.85 -12.81
N LYS A 176 2.70 -14.69 -12.92
CA LYS A 176 4.01 -14.47 -12.30
C LYS A 176 3.91 -14.27 -10.78
N LEU A 177 2.96 -14.93 -10.15
CA LEU A 177 2.80 -14.96 -8.71
C LEU A 177 3.60 -16.12 -8.12
N PRO A 178 4.15 -15.95 -6.90
CA PRO A 178 4.83 -17.03 -6.19
C PRO A 178 3.93 -18.25 -5.99
N THR A 179 4.53 -19.44 -6.06
CA THR A 179 3.85 -20.70 -5.71
C THR A 179 4.72 -21.52 -4.76
N PHE A 180 4.10 -22.21 -3.82
CA PHE A 180 4.78 -22.98 -2.76
C PHE A 180 4.29 -24.42 -2.73
N GLY A 181 4.25 -25.04 -3.90
CA GLY A 181 3.93 -26.44 -4.09
C GLY A 181 2.56 -26.70 -4.71
N PRO A 182 2.16 -27.99 -4.79
CA PRO A 182 0.93 -28.39 -5.45
C PRO A 182 -0.31 -27.83 -4.71
N GLN A 183 -1.37 -27.59 -5.47
CA GLN A 183 -2.65 -27.06 -4.99
C GLN A 183 -2.58 -25.65 -4.35
N PHE A 184 -1.46 -24.96 -4.53
CA PHE A 184 -1.31 -23.57 -4.08
C PHE A 184 -2.07 -22.65 -5.03
N ASN A 185 -2.94 -21.81 -4.47
CA ASN A 185 -3.76 -20.90 -5.23
C ASN A 185 -4.00 -19.58 -4.52
N TYR A 186 -4.59 -18.63 -5.24
CA TYR A 186 -4.95 -17.32 -4.71
C TYR A 186 -6.45 -17.08 -4.86
N LEU A 187 -7.02 -16.38 -3.89
CA LEU A 187 -8.33 -15.75 -3.99
C LEU A 187 -8.15 -14.23 -3.89
N LEU A 188 -8.74 -13.51 -4.84
CA LEU A 188 -8.74 -12.04 -4.86
C LEU A 188 -10.18 -11.55 -4.79
N ALA A 189 -10.45 -10.63 -3.87
CA ALA A 189 -11.77 -10.04 -3.70
C ALA A 189 -12.05 -9.00 -4.79
N LYS A 190 -13.25 -9.03 -5.33
CA LYS A 190 -13.80 -8.03 -6.24
C LYS A 190 -14.72 -7.09 -5.47
N ASN A 191 -14.98 -5.90 -6.04
CA ASN A 191 -15.91 -4.92 -5.48
C ASN A 191 -15.62 -4.65 -3.99
N ASP A 192 -16.63 -4.36 -3.22
CA ASP A 192 -16.59 -4.07 -1.78
C ASP A 192 -16.57 -5.32 -0.86
N SER A 193 -16.12 -6.47 -1.40
CA SER A 193 -16.11 -7.73 -0.66
C SER A 193 -14.84 -7.90 0.17
N TYR A 194 -14.90 -8.69 1.25
CA TYR A 194 -13.76 -9.05 2.07
C TYR A 194 -13.86 -10.49 2.58
N PHE A 195 -12.72 -11.09 2.89
CA PHE A 195 -12.64 -12.49 3.26
C PHE A 195 -12.61 -12.68 4.77
N LEU A 196 -13.39 -13.66 5.23
CA LEU A 196 -13.37 -14.15 6.61
C LEU A 196 -13.24 -15.68 6.62
N TYR A 197 -12.57 -16.19 7.64
CA TYR A 197 -12.65 -17.60 7.99
C TYR A 197 -13.84 -17.84 8.91
N PRO A 198 -14.55 -18.98 8.78
CA PRO A 198 -15.76 -19.27 9.57
C PRO A 198 -15.53 -19.19 11.08
N ASN A 199 -14.38 -19.63 11.57
CA ASN A 199 -14.00 -19.61 12.98
C ASN A 199 -13.67 -18.21 13.52
N GLU A 200 -13.45 -17.23 12.64
CA GLU A 200 -13.08 -15.86 12.99
C GLU A 200 -14.18 -14.85 12.66
N ALA A 201 -15.25 -15.26 11.99
CA ALA A 201 -16.29 -14.38 11.47
C ALA A 201 -16.86 -13.45 12.54
N ASN A 202 -17.25 -13.98 13.70
CA ASN A 202 -17.84 -13.21 14.79
C ASN A 202 -16.89 -12.15 15.36
N ARG A 203 -15.58 -12.42 15.35
CA ARG A 203 -14.56 -11.52 15.88
C ARG A 203 -14.24 -10.37 14.93
N TYR A 204 -14.15 -10.66 13.64
CA TYR A 204 -13.62 -9.72 12.66
C TYR A 204 -14.69 -9.02 11.83
N LYS A 205 -15.91 -9.55 11.73
CA LYS A 205 -16.99 -8.94 10.95
C LYS A 205 -17.21 -7.47 11.34
N ASN A 206 -17.47 -7.20 12.61
CA ASN A 206 -17.74 -5.83 13.11
C ASN A 206 -16.53 -4.90 12.96
N LYS A 207 -15.31 -5.45 12.97
CA LYS A 207 -14.08 -4.67 12.84
C LYS A 207 -13.79 -4.30 11.39
N LEU A 208 -14.11 -5.19 10.45
CA LEU A 208 -13.77 -5.02 9.03
C LEU A 208 -14.88 -4.35 8.24
N GLN A 209 -16.13 -4.61 8.58
CA GLN A 209 -17.26 -4.00 7.90
C GLN A 209 -17.19 -2.47 7.98
N ASN A 210 -17.40 -1.80 6.84
CA ASN A 210 -17.26 -0.34 6.69
C ASN A 210 -15.84 0.21 6.92
N SER A 211 -14.81 -0.63 6.95
CA SER A 211 -13.41 -0.18 6.98
C SER A 211 -12.84 0.00 5.58
N PHE A 212 -11.80 0.82 5.46
CA PHE A 212 -11.00 0.90 4.24
C PHE A 212 -9.99 -0.23 4.21
N GLN A 213 -9.96 -0.97 3.12
CA GLN A 213 -9.08 -2.13 2.90
C GLN A 213 -8.48 -2.08 1.49
N HIS A 214 -7.39 -2.82 1.28
CA HIS A 214 -6.72 -2.96 0.00
C HIS A 214 -6.18 -4.37 -0.22
N GLY A 215 -5.68 -4.65 -1.44
CA GLY A 215 -5.09 -5.94 -1.82
C GLY A 215 -6.00 -6.80 -2.68
N GLY A 216 -7.23 -6.36 -2.97
CA GLY A 216 -8.13 -6.98 -3.94
C GLY A 216 -7.93 -6.45 -5.37
N ILE A 217 -8.95 -6.60 -6.19
CA ILE A 217 -8.95 -6.22 -7.60
C ILE A 217 -10.13 -5.31 -7.98
N SER A 218 -10.60 -4.47 -7.06
CA SER A 218 -11.54 -3.41 -7.41
C SER A 218 -10.83 -2.28 -8.16
N LEU A 219 -11.58 -1.46 -8.89
CA LEU A 219 -11.01 -0.31 -9.59
C LEU A 219 -10.36 0.68 -8.63
N GLU A 220 -10.98 0.87 -7.46
CA GLU A 220 -10.50 1.77 -6.40
C GLU A 220 -9.15 1.34 -5.82
N GLU A 221 -8.81 0.06 -5.89
CA GLU A 221 -7.53 -0.48 -5.43
C GLU A 221 -6.47 -0.49 -6.55
N MET A 222 -6.89 -0.71 -7.78
CA MET A 222 -6.02 -0.95 -8.93
C MET A 222 -5.65 0.32 -9.70
N LEU A 223 -6.54 1.32 -9.72
CA LEU A 223 -6.30 2.59 -10.38
C LEU A 223 -5.69 3.57 -9.39
N ILE A 224 -4.46 3.97 -9.66
CA ILE A 224 -3.71 4.92 -8.85
C ILE A 224 -3.52 6.25 -9.58
N PRO A 225 -3.51 7.38 -8.86
CA PRO A 225 -3.16 8.65 -9.46
C PRO A 225 -1.66 8.73 -9.74
N VAL A 226 -1.28 9.38 -10.83
CA VAL A 226 0.10 9.78 -11.10
C VAL A 226 0.10 11.27 -11.42
N LEU A 227 0.64 12.05 -10.50
CA LEU A 227 0.77 13.50 -10.64
C LEU A 227 2.22 13.82 -10.99
N LYS A 228 2.43 14.49 -12.12
CA LYS A 228 3.74 15.00 -12.52
C LYS A 228 3.75 16.51 -12.37
N MET A 229 4.72 17.02 -11.64
CA MET A 229 4.91 18.45 -11.40
C MET A 229 6.37 18.81 -11.68
N LYS A 230 6.61 20.07 -12.03
CA LYS A 230 7.96 20.63 -12.19
C LYS A 230 8.09 21.86 -11.32
N GLY A 231 9.19 21.96 -10.58
CA GLY A 231 9.53 23.17 -9.86
C GLY A 231 9.91 24.28 -10.84
N VAL A 232 9.66 25.50 -10.45
CA VAL A 232 10.06 26.69 -11.20
C VAL A 232 11.09 27.41 -10.36
N SER A 233 12.38 27.20 -10.70
CA SER A 233 13.45 28.02 -10.09
C SER A 233 13.27 29.46 -10.53
N LYS A 234 13.27 30.36 -9.55
CA LYS A 234 13.30 31.79 -9.80
C LYS A 234 14.71 32.22 -10.21
#